data_0c7b24b15fc46b275723f1cbbaa96fa9
#
_entry.id   0c7b24b15fc46b275723f1cbbaa96fa9
#
_cell.length_a   1.000
_cell.length_b   1.000
_cell.length_c   1.000
_cell.angle_alpha   90.00
_cell.angle_beta   90.00
_cell.angle_gamma   90.00
#
_symmetry.space_group_name_H-M   'P 1'
#
loop_
_entity.id
_entity.type
_entity.pdbx_description
1 polymer ?
#
loop_
_entity_poly.entity_id
_entity_poly.type
_entity_poly.pdbx_seq_one_letter_code
_entity_poly.pdbx_strand_id
1 'polypeptide(L)'
;MMNLNKLLAVMVIVFPMTIAAFEVTGDHFKDTFKITSVTAHEDGTSFNAESDSAGQYGKVYLTYNLKSSNSSRNSGTWIGYGRGISPEGNLAIGNLMGVWTRDGSIISIKSLDEVTDGINFMQGTMDLISGE
;
A
#
# COMPACT_ATOMS: atom_id res chain seq x y z
N MET A 1 22.62 -23.13 -63.86
CA MET A 1 22.83 -23.10 -62.38
C MET A 1 21.75 -22.21 -61.77
N MET A 2 20.80 -22.83 -61.10
CA MET A 2 19.81 -22.05 -60.36
C MET A 2 20.27 -21.83 -58.94
N ASN A 3 20.58 -20.59 -58.58
CA ASN A 3 20.76 -20.22 -57.21
C ASN A 3 19.40 -20.14 -56.51
N LEU A 4 19.09 -21.17 -55.76
CA LEU A 4 17.96 -21.11 -54.84
C LEU A 4 18.37 -20.24 -53.65
N ASN A 5 18.03 -18.97 -53.71
CA ASN A 5 17.99 -18.15 -52.52
C ASN A 5 16.90 -18.69 -51.62
N LYS A 6 17.30 -19.46 -50.63
CA LYS A 6 16.40 -19.83 -49.55
C LYS A 6 16.07 -18.57 -48.76
N LEU A 7 14.93 -17.99 -49.11
CA LEU A 7 14.35 -16.93 -48.32
C LEU A 7 13.87 -17.58 -47.02
N LEU A 8 14.68 -17.47 -45.96
CA LEU A 8 14.27 -17.85 -44.63
C LEU A 8 13.30 -16.76 -44.14
N ALA A 9 12.01 -16.99 -44.32
CA ALA A 9 11.01 -16.16 -43.71
C ALA A 9 11.00 -16.42 -42.22
N VAL A 10 11.66 -15.55 -41.45
CA VAL A 10 11.55 -15.55 -40.01
C VAL A 10 10.16 -15.01 -39.68
N MET A 11 9.24 -15.91 -39.38
CA MET A 11 7.92 -15.56 -38.89
C MET A 11 8.07 -15.11 -37.44
N VAL A 12 8.17 -13.80 -37.22
CA VAL A 12 8.10 -13.22 -35.88
C VAL A 12 6.65 -13.30 -35.43
N ILE A 13 6.33 -14.30 -34.63
CA ILE A 13 5.02 -14.39 -33.98
C ILE A 13 5.03 -13.38 -32.84
N VAL A 14 4.47 -12.21 -33.06
CA VAL A 14 4.19 -11.22 -32.00
C VAL A 14 2.94 -11.70 -31.29
N PHE A 15 3.11 -12.31 -30.13
CA PHE A 15 1.99 -12.53 -29.23
C PHE A 15 1.60 -11.19 -28.62
N PRO A 16 0.33 -10.76 -28.72
CA PRO A 16 -0.13 -9.62 -27.97
C PRO A 16 -0.04 -9.97 -26.47
N MET A 17 0.93 -9.41 -25.80
CA MET A 17 0.97 -9.45 -24.35
C MET A 17 -0.14 -8.52 -23.86
N THR A 18 -1.27 -9.08 -23.49
CA THR A 18 -2.26 -8.35 -22.70
C THR A 18 -1.65 -8.13 -21.34
N ILE A 19 -1.11 -6.92 -21.12
CA ILE A 19 -0.73 -6.47 -19.79
C ILE A 19 -2.05 -6.23 -19.07
N ALA A 20 -2.45 -7.18 -18.22
CA ALA A 20 -3.53 -6.94 -17.28
C ALA A 20 -3.04 -5.90 -16.28
N ALA A 21 -3.51 -4.65 -16.40
CA ALA A 21 -3.27 -3.64 -15.38
C ALA A 21 -3.99 -4.07 -14.09
N PHE A 22 -3.34 -3.82 -12.94
CA PHE A 22 -4.00 -3.98 -11.65
C PHE A 22 -5.19 -3.00 -11.59
N GLU A 23 -6.39 -3.52 -11.43
CA GLU A 23 -7.62 -2.74 -11.38
C GLU A 23 -8.17 -2.74 -9.96
N VAL A 24 -8.42 -1.55 -9.42
CA VAL A 24 -9.10 -1.37 -8.15
C VAL A 24 -10.58 -1.20 -8.43
N THR A 25 -11.38 -2.13 -7.95
CA THR A 25 -12.84 -2.14 -8.09
C THR A 25 -13.50 -2.08 -6.72
N GLY A 26 -14.77 -1.71 -6.69
CA GLY A 26 -15.56 -1.62 -5.46
C GLY A 26 -15.63 -0.21 -4.88
N ASP A 27 -16.02 -0.13 -3.63
CA ASP A 27 -16.26 1.14 -2.96
C ASP A 27 -14.95 1.85 -2.64
N HIS A 28 -14.96 3.17 -2.76
CA HIS A 28 -13.85 4.04 -2.45
C HIS A 28 -14.24 5.01 -1.33
N PHE A 29 -13.32 5.27 -0.41
CA PHE A 29 -13.46 6.34 0.54
C PHE A 29 -12.11 7.03 0.79
N LYS A 30 -12.16 8.25 1.30
CA LYS A 30 -11.00 8.99 1.81
C LYS A 30 -11.23 9.33 3.26
N ASP A 31 -10.16 9.31 4.03
CA ASP A 31 -10.21 9.71 5.43
C ASP A 31 -8.88 10.29 5.87
N THR A 32 -8.92 11.08 6.92
CA THR A 32 -7.75 11.63 7.60
C THR A 32 -7.58 10.93 8.93
N PHE A 33 -6.37 10.41 9.13
CA PHE A 33 -5.97 9.75 10.38
C PHE A 33 -5.04 10.67 11.16
N LYS A 34 -5.18 10.65 12.47
CA LYS A 34 -4.29 11.34 13.38
C LYS A 34 -3.25 10.37 13.92
N ILE A 35 -1.98 10.71 13.81
CA ILE A 35 -0.90 9.98 14.46
C ILE A 35 -1.00 10.20 15.96
N THR A 36 -1.17 9.14 16.72
CA THR A 36 -1.35 9.18 18.18
C THR A 36 -0.10 8.85 18.96
N SER A 37 0.81 8.07 18.35
CA SER A 37 2.12 7.78 18.93
C SER A 37 3.12 7.39 17.86
N VAL A 38 4.39 7.60 18.18
CA VAL A 38 5.54 7.23 17.35
C VAL A 38 6.55 6.51 18.24
N THR A 39 7.03 5.36 17.79
CA THR A 39 8.12 4.63 18.45
C THR A 39 9.29 4.50 17.50
N ALA A 40 10.43 5.06 17.87
CA ALA A 40 11.64 4.97 17.08
C ALA A 40 12.38 3.65 17.39
N HIS A 41 12.83 2.97 16.33
CA HIS A 41 13.66 1.77 16.38
C HIS A 41 14.97 2.02 15.66
N GLU A 42 15.95 1.15 15.83
CA GLU A 42 17.24 1.27 15.16
C GLU A 42 17.11 1.25 13.63
N ASP A 43 16.26 0.35 13.09
CA ASP A 43 16.10 0.10 11.67
C ASP A 43 14.76 0.60 11.09
N GLY A 44 14.02 1.37 11.85
CA GLY A 44 12.72 1.85 11.41
C GLY A 44 11.94 2.62 12.46
N THR A 45 10.65 2.74 12.22
CA THR A 45 9.74 3.50 13.08
C THR A 45 8.37 2.86 13.08
N SER A 46 7.73 2.81 14.23
CA SER A 46 6.34 2.41 14.37
C SER A 46 5.47 3.64 14.60
N PHE A 47 4.36 3.72 13.87
CA PHE A 47 3.34 4.75 14.02
C PHE A 47 2.02 4.12 14.42
N ASN A 48 1.34 4.72 15.38
CA ASN A 48 -0.06 4.45 15.64
C ASN A 48 -0.90 5.64 15.20
N ALA A 49 -2.02 5.35 14.54
CA ALA A 49 -2.93 6.37 14.04
C ALA A 49 -4.38 5.94 14.29
N GLU A 50 -5.28 6.91 14.33
CA GLU A 50 -6.69 6.67 14.51
C GLU A 50 -7.54 7.60 13.65
N SER A 51 -8.74 7.13 13.31
CA SER A 51 -9.81 7.92 12.72
C SER A 51 -11.12 7.62 13.42
N ASP A 52 -11.95 8.63 13.60
CA ASP A 52 -13.25 8.47 14.25
C ASP A 52 -14.28 7.83 13.32
N SER A 53 -14.10 7.96 12.01
CA SER A 53 -15.04 7.41 11.03
C SER A 53 -14.33 7.14 9.70
N ALA A 54 -13.87 5.92 9.51
CA ALA A 54 -13.18 5.46 8.30
C ALA A 54 -14.12 4.61 7.44
N GLY A 55 -14.90 5.27 6.56
CA GLY A 55 -15.83 4.60 5.66
C GLY A 55 -16.78 3.65 6.40
N GLN A 56 -16.90 2.42 5.90
CA GLN A 56 -17.76 1.38 6.50
C GLN A 56 -17.19 0.78 7.79
N TYR A 57 -15.95 1.08 8.14
CA TYR A 57 -15.28 0.45 9.29
C TYR A 57 -15.54 1.17 10.62
N GLY A 58 -16.09 2.38 10.59
CA GLY A 58 -16.36 3.17 11.79
C GLY A 58 -15.11 3.74 12.42
N LYS A 59 -14.93 3.60 13.73
CA LYS A 59 -13.71 3.96 14.45
C LYS A 59 -12.59 3.01 14.07
N VAL A 60 -11.47 3.52 13.59
CA VAL A 60 -10.33 2.71 13.14
C VAL A 60 -9.08 3.09 13.89
N TYR A 61 -8.36 2.06 14.33
CA TYR A 61 -7.02 2.14 14.89
C TYR A 61 -6.05 1.41 13.98
N LEU A 62 -4.94 2.06 13.66
CA LEU A 62 -3.90 1.52 12.78
C LEU A 62 -2.55 1.54 13.46
N THR A 63 -1.77 0.50 13.20
CA THR A 63 -0.34 0.44 13.52
C THR A 63 0.45 0.20 12.25
N TYR A 64 1.43 1.03 11.99
CA TYR A 64 2.37 0.92 10.86
C TYR A 64 3.77 0.66 11.41
N ASN A 65 4.40 -0.42 10.97
CA ASN A 65 5.79 -0.73 11.31
C ASN A 65 6.65 -0.57 10.05
N LEU A 66 7.34 0.54 9.92
CA LEU A 66 8.18 0.89 8.78
C LEU A 66 9.61 0.42 9.01
N LYS A 67 10.20 -0.20 7.99
CA LYS A 67 11.62 -0.55 7.93
C LYS A 67 12.28 0.09 6.72
N SER A 68 13.49 0.60 6.91
CA SER A 68 14.29 1.18 5.83
C SER A 68 14.96 0.08 5.01
N SER A 69 14.91 0.21 3.67
CA SER A 69 15.61 -0.66 2.73
C SER A 69 16.96 -0.10 2.30
N ASN A 70 17.30 1.10 2.71
CA ASN A 70 18.55 1.78 2.35
C ASN A 70 19.11 2.63 3.50
N SER A 71 20.38 3.00 3.37
CA SER A 71 21.07 3.84 4.36
C SER A 71 20.57 5.27 4.43
N SER A 72 20.00 5.79 3.35
CA SER A 72 19.39 7.12 3.30
C SER A 72 18.09 7.23 4.07
N ARG A 73 17.48 6.09 4.40
CA ARG A 73 16.20 6.00 5.12
C ARG A 73 15.08 6.79 4.43
N ASN A 74 15.01 6.71 3.10
CA ASN A 74 14.02 7.38 2.29
C ASN A 74 13.05 6.43 1.57
N SER A 75 13.21 5.13 1.74
CA SER A 75 12.30 4.10 1.23
C SER A 75 12.42 2.80 1.99
N GLY A 76 11.40 1.99 1.90
CA GLY A 76 11.40 0.68 2.50
C GLY A 76 10.07 -0.04 2.38
N THR A 77 9.92 -1.06 3.21
CA THR A 77 8.71 -1.85 3.36
C THR A 77 8.06 -1.56 4.70
N TRP A 78 6.80 -1.90 4.82
CA TRP A 78 6.10 -1.82 6.09
C TRP A 78 5.06 -2.93 6.21
N ILE A 79 4.80 -3.32 7.43
CA ILE A 79 3.68 -4.15 7.82
C ILE A 79 2.88 -3.42 8.88
N GLY A 80 1.61 -3.72 8.96
CA GLY A 80 0.76 -3.09 9.95
C GLY A 80 -0.49 -3.89 10.24
N TYR A 81 -1.26 -3.35 11.18
CA TYR A 81 -2.48 -3.96 11.66
C TYR A 81 -3.54 -2.90 11.82
N GLY A 82 -4.77 -3.26 11.43
CA GLY A 82 -5.93 -2.39 11.59
C GLY A 82 -7.02 -3.05 12.42
N ARG A 83 -7.73 -2.23 13.17
CA ARG A 83 -8.95 -2.62 13.87
C ARG A 83 -9.99 -1.55 13.64
N GLY A 84 -11.11 -1.95 13.07
CA GLY A 84 -12.27 -1.08 12.92
C GLY A 84 -13.40 -1.57 13.82
N ILE A 85 -14.11 -0.65 14.44
CA ILE A 85 -15.29 -0.98 15.22
C ILE A 85 -16.45 -0.08 14.81
N SER A 86 -17.55 -0.71 14.36
CA SER A 86 -18.75 0.02 13.97
C SER A 86 -19.53 0.50 15.21
N PRO A 87 -20.45 1.46 15.05
CA PRO A 87 -21.35 1.87 16.15
C PRO A 87 -22.16 0.72 16.74
N GLU A 88 -22.45 -0.32 15.95
CA GLU A 88 -23.15 -1.53 16.39
C GLU A 88 -22.24 -2.53 17.10
N GLY A 89 -20.94 -2.26 17.19
CA GLY A 89 -19.96 -3.12 17.85
C GLY A 89 -19.38 -4.22 16.97
N ASN A 90 -19.52 -4.16 15.66
CA ASN A 90 -18.92 -5.10 14.72
C ASN A 90 -17.43 -4.79 14.55
N LEU A 91 -16.59 -5.80 14.74
CA LEU A 91 -15.15 -5.68 14.61
C LEU A 91 -14.68 -6.07 13.21
N ALA A 92 -13.95 -5.18 12.55
CA ALA A 92 -13.15 -5.48 11.37
C ALA A 92 -11.67 -5.60 11.75
N ILE A 93 -11.00 -6.57 11.17
CA ILE A 93 -9.57 -6.84 11.38
C ILE A 93 -8.86 -6.72 10.05
N GLY A 94 -7.75 -6.01 10.03
CA GLY A 94 -6.91 -5.85 8.86
C GLY A 94 -5.45 -6.23 9.13
N ASN A 95 -4.88 -6.96 8.18
CA ASN A 95 -3.44 -7.19 8.06
C ASN A 95 -2.94 -6.40 6.86
N LEU A 96 -1.98 -5.53 7.09
CA LEU A 96 -1.54 -4.54 6.13
C LEU A 96 -0.10 -4.81 5.74
N MET A 97 0.22 -4.71 4.45
CA MET A 97 1.61 -4.77 4.00
C MET A 97 1.82 -3.90 2.77
N GLY A 98 2.95 -3.25 2.70
CA GLY A 98 3.22 -2.36 1.60
C GLY A 98 4.62 -1.80 1.54
N VAL A 99 4.72 -0.71 0.82
CA VAL A 99 5.96 0.03 0.60
C VAL A 99 5.76 1.49 0.98
N TRP A 100 6.86 2.16 1.29
CA TRP A 100 6.87 3.57 1.59
C TRP A 100 8.06 4.28 0.96
N THR A 101 7.89 5.54 0.68
CA THR A 101 8.94 6.48 0.31
C THR A 101 8.83 7.74 1.14
N ARG A 102 9.93 8.44 1.34
CA ARG A 102 9.96 9.69 2.09
C ARG A 102 10.63 10.79 1.28
N ASP A 103 10.01 11.95 1.30
CA ASP A 103 10.58 13.20 0.83
C ASP A 103 10.42 14.26 1.93
N GLY A 104 11.54 14.62 2.57
CA GLY A 104 11.51 15.50 3.72
C GLY A 104 10.67 14.92 4.87
N SER A 105 9.65 15.65 5.29
CA SER A 105 8.73 15.25 6.35
C SER A 105 7.54 14.42 5.88
N ILE A 106 7.40 14.21 4.57
CA ILE A 106 6.27 13.49 3.98
C ILE A 106 6.66 12.06 3.65
N ILE A 107 5.94 11.12 4.23
CA ILE A 107 6.01 9.70 3.89
C ILE A 107 4.81 9.35 3.01
N SER A 108 5.07 8.78 1.85
CA SER A 108 4.04 8.21 0.97
C SER A 108 3.98 6.70 1.16
N ILE A 109 2.80 6.18 1.38
CA ILE A 109 2.54 4.76 1.64
C ILE A 109 1.58 4.16 0.63
N LYS A 110 1.80 2.90 0.31
CA LYS A 110 0.89 2.08 -0.49
C LYS A 110 0.85 0.68 0.09
N SER A 111 -0.32 0.06 0.09
CA SER A 111 -0.48 -1.30 0.59
C SER A 111 -1.58 -2.08 -0.10
N LEU A 112 -1.46 -3.39 0.00
CA LEU A 112 -2.54 -4.34 -0.19
C LEU A 112 -2.85 -4.93 1.18
N ASP A 113 -4.10 -4.82 1.58
CA ASP A 113 -4.55 -5.13 2.92
C ASP A 113 -5.52 -6.30 2.87
N GLU A 114 -5.28 -7.32 3.68
CA GLU A 114 -6.24 -8.38 3.95
C GLU A 114 -7.14 -7.92 5.09
N VAL A 115 -8.41 -7.71 4.79
CA VAL A 115 -9.41 -7.22 5.73
C VAL A 115 -10.55 -8.23 5.85
N THR A 116 -11.28 -8.20 6.94
CA THR A 116 -12.40 -9.13 7.21
C THR A 116 -13.39 -9.23 6.05
N ASP A 117 -13.61 -8.16 5.30
CA ASP A 117 -14.53 -8.09 4.17
C ASP A 117 -13.87 -8.22 2.78
N GLY A 118 -12.57 -8.51 2.72
CA GLY A 118 -11.87 -8.74 1.45
C GLY A 118 -10.49 -8.13 1.39
N ILE A 119 -10.06 -7.78 0.18
CA ILE A 119 -8.75 -7.17 -0.08
C ILE A 119 -8.97 -5.70 -0.44
N ASN A 120 -8.26 -4.82 0.26
CA ASN A 120 -8.24 -3.40 -0.02
C ASN A 120 -6.90 -2.96 -0.60
N PHE A 121 -6.93 -2.03 -1.53
CA PHE A 121 -5.78 -1.24 -1.91
C PHE A 121 -5.85 0.10 -1.18
N MET A 122 -4.75 0.48 -0.53
CA MET A 122 -4.65 1.76 0.17
C MET A 122 -3.45 2.54 -0.33
N GLN A 123 -3.62 3.84 -0.43
CA GLN A 123 -2.54 4.80 -0.62
C GLN A 123 -2.80 6.04 0.21
N GLY A 124 -1.73 6.63 0.70
CA GLY A 124 -1.82 7.82 1.51
C GLY A 124 -0.48 8.48 1.76
N THR A 125 -0.53 9.56 2.50
CA THR A 125 0.65 10.28 2.96
C THR A 125 0.56 10.49 4.46
N MET A 126 1.73 10.52 5.11
CA MET A 126 1.88 10.96 6.49
C MET A 126 2.75 12.21 6.52
N ASP A 127 2.30 13.24 7.16
CA ASP A 127 3.12 14.41 7.46
C ASP A 127 3.68 14.28 8.88
N LEU A 128 4.99 14.11 8.99
CA LEU A 128 5.66 13.90 10.28
C LEU A 128 5.70 15.16 11.14
N ILE A 129 5.39 16.31 10.57
CA ILE A 129 5.34 17.58 11.30
C ILE A 129 3.94 17.85 11.84
N SER A 130 2.91 17.72 10.99
CA SER A 130 1.53 17.95 11.42
C SER A 130 0.94 16.81 12.23
N GLY A 131 1.42 15.56 12.01
CA GLY A 131 0.90 14.37 12.65
C GLY A 131 -0.36 13.79 11.99
N GLU A 132 -0.55 14.08 10.72
CA GLU A 132 -1.68 13.57 9.92
C GLU A 132 -1.24 12.79 8.68
#